data_1426242617786faad775f250764b3aad
#
_entry.id   1426242617786faad775f250764b3aad
#
_cell.length_a   1.000
_cell.length_b   1.000
_cell.length_c   1.000
_cell.angle_alpha   90.00
_cell.angle_beta   90.00
_cell.angle_gamma   90.00
#
_symmetry.space_group_name_H-M   'P 1'
#
loop_
_entity.id
_entity.type
_entity.pdbx_description
1 polymer ?
#
loop_
_entity_poly.entity_id
_entity_poly.type
_entity_poly.pdbx_seq_one_letter_code
_entity_poly.pdbx_strand_id
1 'polypeptide(L)'
;DDRVGCAVLLKLLEEDLPMDVVFVFTAQEEVGTRGAFGAAFSVSPDIALVLETTTAADLPGVEGHRRVCAPGRGPVISYMDGGTIYDRGLFEDLRRLAEDNGIPWQTKEYIAGGNDARTIQRSRAGVRVAALSAAVRYLHAPASVGSLADFEDMLALTRLFVADQAARL
;
A
#
# COMPACT_ATOMS: atom_id res chain seq x y z
N ASP A 1 2.26 -2.34 -12.03
CA ASP A 1 0.94 -2.00 -11.60
C ASP A 1 0.08 -3.24 -11.67
N ASP A 2 0.01 -4.02 -10.49
CA ASP A 2 1.00 -3.82 -9.42
C ASP A 2 1.89 -5.06 -9.23
N ARG A 3 2.95 -5.21 -10.03
CA ARG A 3 3.93 -6.30 -9.85
C ARG A 3 4.92 -6.02 -8.71
N VAL A 4 5.04 -4.77 -8.27
CA VAL A 4 5.88 -4.40 -7.13
C VAL A 4 5.29 -4.95 -5.84
N GLY A 5 4.01 -4.71 -5.56
CA GLY A 5 3.32 -5.29 -4.42
C GLY A 5 3.32 -6.82 -4.46
N CYS A 6 3.07 -7.41 -5.64
CA CYS A 6 3.20 -8.87 -5.81
C CYS A 6 4.60 -9.38 -5.44
N ALA A 7 5.66 -8.67 -5.82
CA ALA A 7 7.02 -9.08 -5.48
C ALA A 7 7.31 -8.96 -3.98
N VAL A 8 6.77 -7.95 -3.30
CA VAL A 8 6.86 -7.84 -1.83
C VAL A 8 6.16 -9.02 -1.17
N LEU A 9 4.94 -9.37 -1.61
CA LEU A 9 4.20 -10.53 -1.07
C LEU A 9 4.97 -11.85 -1.30
N LEU A 10 5.56 -12.04 -2.49
CA LEU A 10 6.36 -13.24 -2.78
C LEU A 10 7.59 -13.33 -1.89
N LYS A 11 8.25 -12.21 -1.57
CA LYS A 11 9.37 -12.19 -0.63
C LYS A 11 8.95 -12.56 0.79
N LEU A 12 7.82 -12.06 1.24
CA LEU A 12 7.28 -12.39 2.57
C LEU A 12 6.84 -13.86 2.68
N LEU A 13 6.34 -14.45 1.59
CA LEU A 13 5.99 -15.89 1.55
C LEU A 13 7.18 -16.83 1.74
N GLU A 14 8.41 -16.35 1.51
CA GLU A 14 9.64 -17.10 1.73
C GLU A 14 10.12 -17.04 3.21
N GLU A 15 9.42 -16.29 4.08
CA GLU A 15 9.85 -16.00 5.45
C GLU A 15 8.95 -16.69 6.49
N ASP A 16 9.53 -17.01 7.65
CA ASP A 16 8.77 -17.41 8.83
C ASP A 16 8.20 -16.17 9.50
N LEU A 17 6.90 -15.95 9.33
CA LEU A 17 6.22 -14.80 9.90
C LEU A 17 5.75 -15.07 11.33
N PRO A 18 5.72 -14.06 12.21
CA PRO A 18 5.39 -14.23 13.62
C PRO A 18 3.89 -14.39 13.91
N MET A 19 3.05 -14.40 12.89
CA MET A 19 1.59 -14.57 12.97
C MET A 19 1.04 -15.19 11.70
N ASP A 20 -0.18 -15.69 11.75
CA ASP A 20 -0.90 -16.15 10.57
C ASP A 20 -1.24 -14.95 9.66
N VAL A 21 -0.77 -14.99 8.41
CA VAL A 21 -1.02 -13.97 7.40
C VAL A 21 -1.62 -14.62 6.16
N VAL A 22 -2.70 -14.06 5.64
CA VAL A 22 -3.29 -14.49 4.38
C VAL A 22 -2.80 -13.59 3.25
N PHE A 23 -2.05 -14.14 2.32
CA PHE A 23 -1.59 -13.44 1.12
C PHE A 23 -2.63 -13.58 0.01
N VAL A 24 -3.06 -12.46 -0.54
CA VAL A 24 -4.08 -12.41 -1.58
C VAL A 24 -3.55 -11.67 -2.80
N PHE A 25 -3.50 -12.35 -3.93
CA PHE A 25 -3.21 -11.76 -5.23
C PHE A 25 -4.54 -11.57 -5.96
N THR A 26 -5.06 -10.37 -5.92
CA THR A 26 -6.39 -10.05 -6.44
C THR A 26 -6.38 -9.97 -7.96
N ALA A 27 -7.49 -10.33 -8.58
CA ALA A 27 -7.71 -10.17 -10.01
C ALA A 27 -8.65 -8.99 -10.25
N GLN A 28 -8.50 -8.33 -11.41
CA GLN A 28 -9.43 -7.30 -11.87
C GLN A 28 -9.52 -6.07 -10.96
N GLU A 29 -8.40 -5.64 -10.38
CA GLU A 29 -8.34 -4.38 -9.64
C GLU A 29 -8.70 -3.21 -10.55
N GLU A 30 -8.06 -3.09 -11.71
CA GLU A 30 -8.17 -2.03 -12.72
C GLU A 30 -9.56 -1.82 -13.32
N VAL A 31 -10.43 -2.80 -13.17
CA VAL A 31 -11.81 -2.76 -13.68
C VAL A 31 -12.85 -2.75 -12.55
N GLY A 32 -12.44 -2.30 -11.37
CA GLY A 32 -13.34 -2.04 -10.25
C GLY A 32 -13.14 -2.94 -9.03
N THR A 33 -11.89 -3.30 -8.69
CA THR A 33 -11.53 -4.00 -7.44
C THR A 33 -12.32 -5.30 -7.21
N ARG A 34 -12.60 -6.04 -8.29
CA ARG A 34 -13.56 -7.15 -8.27
C ARG A 34 -13.07 -8.35 -7.48
N GLY A 35 -11.80 -8.71 -7.64
CA GLY A 35 -11.20 -9.82 -6.89
C GLY A 35 -11.16 -9.55 -5.40
N ALA A 36 -10.84 -8.32 -5.00
CA ALA A 36 -10.81 -7.90 -3.61
C ALA A 36 -12.18 -8.01 -2.92
N PHE A 37 -13.27 -7.78 -3.65
CA PHE A 37 -14.64 -7.96 -3.12
C PHE A 37 -14.88 -9.38 -2.62
N GLY A 38 -14.57 -10.38 -3.44
CA GLY A 38 -14.77 -11.79 -3.10
C GLY A 38 -13.75 -12.26 -2.03
N ALA A 39 -12.51 -11.85 -2.17
CA ALA A 39 -11.44 -12.22 -1.25
C ALA A 39 -11.69 -11.68 0.16
N ALA A 40 -11.99 -10.41 0.32
CA ALA A 40 -12.28 -9.80 1.62
C ALA A 40 -13.50 -10.42 2.31
N PHE A 41 -14.53 -10.77 1.52
CA PHE A 41 -15.69 -11.47 2.05
C PHE A 41 -15.35 -12.86 2.59
N SER A 42 -14.53 -13.62 1.85
CA SER A 42 -14.18 -15.00 2.19
C SER A 42 -13.18 -15.08 3.34
N VAL A 43 -12.14 -14.25 3.32
CA VAL A 43 -11.10 -14.20 4.35
C VAL A 43 -11.64 -13.58 5.64
N SER A 44 -12.46 -12.54 5.53
CA SER A 44 -13.01 -11.80 6.69
C SER A 44 -11.92 -11.31 7.66
N PRO A 45 -10.91 -10.56 7.19
CA PRO A 45 -9.81 -10.13 8.02
C PRO A 45 -10.22 -9.00 8.97
N ASP A 46 -9.55 -8.88 10.12
CA ASP A 46 -9.66 -7.72 11.01
C ASP A 46 -8.91 -6.51 10.47
N ILE A 47 -7.75 -6.79 9.85
CA ILE A 47 -6.86 -5.79 9.26
C ILE A 47 -6.46 -6.25 7.85
N ALA A 48 -6.41 -5.32 6.92
CA ALA A 48 -5.82 -5.55 5.60
C ALA A 48 -4.79 -4.46 5.28
N LEU A 49 -3.59 -4.88 4.90
CA LEU A 49 -2.57 -4.02 4.31
C LEU A 49 -2.58 -4.24 2.80
N VAL A 50 -2.89 -3.20 2.04
CA VAL A 50 -2.84 -3.21 0.58
C VAL A 50 -1.47 -2.71 0.14
N LEU A 51 -0.77 -3.52 -0.64
CA LEU A 51 0.50 -3.16 -1.27
C LEU A 51 0.22 -2.78 -2.71
N GLU A 52 0.77 -1.65 -3.17
CA GLU A 52 0.36 -1.06 -4.45
C GLU A 52 1.47 -0.20 -5.07
N THR A 53 1.28 0.22 -6.30
CA THR A 53 1.98 1.37 -6.87
C THR A 53 1.06 2.59 -6.86
N THR A 54 1.63 3.80 -6.89
CA THR A 54 0.84 5.03 -6.96
C THR A 54 1.48 6.07 -7.85
N THR A 55 0.64 6.89 -8.50
CA THR A 55 1.12 7.94 -9.39
C THR A 55 1.91 9.02 -8.63
N ALA A 56 3.10 9.34 -9.11
CA ALA A 56 3.90 10.43 -8.56
C ALA A 56 3.35 11.81 -8.98
N ALA A 57 2.93 11.94 -10.24
CA ALA A 57 2.51 13.20 -10.83
C ALA A 57 3.55 14.33 -10.65
N ASP A 58 4.83 14.02 -10.68
CA ASP A 58 5.96 14.91 -10.44
C ASP A 58 6.70 15.33 -11.73
N LEU A 59 6.08 15.11 -12.89
CA LEU A 59 6.66 15.41 -14.19
C LEU A 59 6.81 16.93 -14.43
N PRO A 60 7.74 17.36 -15.31
CA PRO A 60 7.84 18.75 -15.72
C PRO A 60 6.50 19.28 -16.25
N GLY A 61 6.12 20.47 -15.82
CA GLY A 61 4.85 21.09 -16.19
C GLY A 61 3.67 20.76 -15.29
N VAL A 62 3.82 19.81 -14.35
CA VAL A 62 2.81 19.59 -13.31
C VAL A 62 2.99 20.62 -12.20
N GLU A 63 1.94 21.39 -11.94
CA GLU A 63 1.93 22.39 -10.85
C GLU A 63 2.11 21.70 -9.48
N GLY A 64 2.86 22.36 -8.58
CA GLY A 64 3.24 21.81 -7.30
C GLY A 64 2.07 21.25 -6.48
N HIS A 65 0.94 21.96 -6.45
CA HIS A 65 -0.27 21.52 -5.72
C HIS A 65 -1.00 20.30 -6.34
N ARG A 66 -0.59 19.85 -7.53
CA ARG A 66 -1.12 18.64 -8.19
C ARG A 66 -0.16 17.46 -8.11
N ARG A 67 1.02 17.65 -7.54
CA ARG A 67 1.96 16.56 -7.28
C ARG A 67 1.42 15.69 -6.17
N VAL A 68 1.55 14.39 -6.35
CA VAL A 68 1.01 13.40 -5.40
C VAL A 68 2.10 12.92 -4.45
N CYS A 69 3.24 12.50 -4.99
CA CYS A 69 4.40 11.98 -4.28
C CYS A 69 5.60 11.99 -5.23
N ALA A 70 6.74 11.46 -4.82
CA ALA A 70 7.92 11.40 -5.69
C ALA A 70 8.70 10.09 -5.50
N PRO A 71 9.15 9.43 -6.59
CA PRO A 71 10.08 8.31 -6.52
C PRO A 71 11.40 8.71 -5.85
N GLY A 72 11.95 7.83 -5.02
CA GLY A 72 13.20 8.06 -4.28
C GLY A 72 13.01 8.78 -2.94
N ARG A 73 11.77 8.94 -2.48
CA ARG A 73 11.45 9.52 -1.17
C ARG A 73 10.90 8.50 -0.17
N GLY A 74 11.06 7.23 -0.46
CA GLY A 74 10.51 6.14 0.32
C GLY A 74 9.06 5.78 -0.03
N PRO A 75 8.54 4.70 0.53
CA PRO A 75 7.18 4.25 0.29
C PRO A 75 6.15 5.28 0.75
N VAL A 76 5.03 5.27 0.06
CA VAL A 76 3.88 6.15 0.31
C VAL A 76 2.94 5.47 1.29
N ILE A 77 2.82 5.98 2.50
CA ILE A 77 1.80 5.58 3.47
C ILE A 77 0.55 6.41 3.17
N SER A 78 -0.52 5.76 2.73
CA SER A 78 -1.73 6.48 2.33
C SER A 78 -2.61 6.84 3.54
N TYR A 79 -2.94 8.13 3.65
CA TYR A 79 -3.93 8.62 4.63
C TYR A 79 -5.33 8.65 4.01
N MET A 80 -5.43 9.07 2.76
CA MET A 80 -6.68 9.13 2.01
C MET A 80 -6.39 9.05 0.50
N ASP A 81 -7.31 8.47 -0.25
CA ASP A 81 -7.36 8.52 -1.71
C ASP A 81 -8.80 8.75 -2.20
N GLY A 82 -9.04 8.58 -3.50
CA GLY A 82 -10.36 8.81 -4.12
C GLY A 82 -11.44 7.79 -3.70
N GLY A 83 -11.09 6.71 -3.05
CA GLY A 83 -12.01 5.63 -2.67
C GLY A 83 -12.00 5.27 -1.18
N THR A 84 -11.00 5.72 -0.44
CA THR A 84 -10.72 5.24 0.92
C THR A 84 -10.25 6.37 1.83
N ILE A 85 -10.78 6.41 3.05
CA ILE A 85 -10.14 7.04 4.21
C ILE A 85 -9.57 5.89 5.03
N TYR A 86 -8.26 5.84 5.12
CA TYR A 86 -7.56 4.73 5.78
C TYR A 86 -7.69 4.79 7.30
N ASP A 87 -7.55 3.64 7.97
CA ASP A 87 -7.57 3.59 9.43
C ASP A 87 -6.42 4.41 10.01
N ARG A 88 -6.75 5.38 10.85
CA ARG A 88 -5.77 6.30 11.42
C ARG A 88 -4.74 5.58 12.29
N GLY A 89 -5.15 4.59 13.05
CA GLY A 89 -4.25 3.82 13.91
C GLY A 89 -3.20 3.08 13.10
N LEU A 90 -3.62 2.41 12.01
CA LEU A 90 -2.69 1.69 11.12
C LEU A 90 -1.77 2.65 10.35
N PHE A 91 -2.25 3.83 9.95
CA PHE A 91 -1.43 4.88 9.36
C PHE A 91 -0.33 5.33 10.33
N GLU A 92 -0.69 5.65 11.58
CA GLU A 92 0.26 6.08 12.61
C GLU A 92 1.25 4.96 12.97
N ASP A 93 0.82 3.70 12.97
CA ASP A 93 1.72 2.56 13.20
C ASP A 93 2.77 2.47 12.10
N LEU A 94 2.37 2.51 10.82
CA LEU A 94 3.31 2.50 9.69
C LEU A 94 4.27 3.69 9.74
N ARG A 95 3.77 4.89 10.02
CA ARG A 95 4.57 6.10 10.16
C ARG A 95 5.62 5.95 11.28
N ARG A 96 5.18 5.55 12.47
CA ARG A 96 6.05 5.32 13.63
C ARG A 96 7.13 4.28 13.31
N LEU A 97 6.75 3.15 12.72
CA LEU A 97 7.69 2.10 12.35
C LEU A 97 8.74 2.59 11.35
N ALA A 98 8.34 3.40 10.37
CA ALA A 98 9.27 4.01 9.44
C ALA A 98 10.25 4.95 10.14
N GLU A 99 9.74 5.85 10.99
CA GLU A 99 10.56 6.81 11.73
C GLU A 99 11.53 6.13 12.71
N ASP A 100 11.04 5.17 13.49
CA ASP A 100 11.85 4.45 14.50
C ASP A 100 12.98 3.61 13.87
N ASN A 101 12.82 3.21 12.61
CA ASN A 101 13.79 2.39 11.88
C ASN A 101 14.58 3.17 10.81
N GLY A 102 14.41 4.49 10.73
CA GLY A 102 15.13 5.34 9.78
C GLY A 102 14.76 5.07 8.31
N ILE A 103 13.59 4.51 8.06
CA ILE A 103 13.06 4.27 6.71
C ILE A 103 12.45 5.58 6.22
N PRO A 104 12.89 6.13 5.08
CA PRO A 104 12.25 7.29 4.50
C PRO A 104 10.81 6.95 4.12
N TRP A 105 9.91 7.87 4.31
CA TRP A 105 8.50 7.70 3.97
C TRP A 105 7.87 9.01 3.52
N GLN A 106 6.75 8.90 2.82
CA GLN A 106 5.95 10.04 2.40
C GLN A 106 4.47 9.70 2.43
N THR A 107 3.61 10.71 2.34
CA THR A 107 2.18 10.54 2.10
C THR A 107 1.78 11.28 0.83
N LYS A 108 0.57 11.04 0.34
CA LYS A 108 0.03 11.76 -0.82
C LYS A 108 -0.23 13.22 -0.45
N GLU A 109 0.36 14.15 -1.19
CA GLU A 109 0.12 15.59 -1.03
C GLU A 109 -1.18 16.04 -1.74
N TYR A 110 -1.68 15.22 -2.65
CA TYR A 110 -2.93 15.43 -3.39
C TYR A 110 -3.72 14.12 -3.46
N ILE A 111 -5.05 14.20 -3.32
CA ILE A 111 -5.93 13.03 -3.41
C ILE A 111 -5.93 12.51 -4.84
N ALA A 112 -5.40 11.33 -5.05
CA ALA A 112 -5.31 10.70 -6.36
C ALA A 112 -5.46 9.19 -6.29
N GLY A 113 -6.07 8.62 -7.32
CA GLY A 113 -6.25 7.19 -7.48
C GLY A 113 -7.18 6.56 -6.45
N GLY A 114 -7.09 5.28 -6.34
CA GLY A 114 -7.77 4.39 -5.41
C GLY A 114 -7.22 2.99 -5.65
N ASN A 115 -7.52 2.06 -4.78
CA ASN A 115 -7.07 0.67 -4.89
C ASN A 115 -8.08 -0.29 -4.21
N ASP A 116 -7.71 -1.54 -4.05
CA ASP A 116 -8.54 -2.59 -3.46
C ASP A 116 -9.05 -2.26 -2.04
N ALA A 117 -8.36 -1.41 -1.27
CA ALA A 117 -8.78 -1.00 0.06
C ALA A 117 -10.20 -0.39 0.07
N ARG A 118 -10.60 0.31 -1.01
CA ARG A 118 -11.96 0.89 -1.15
C ARG A 118 -13.09 -0.15 -1.04
N THR A 119 -12.80 -1.37 -1.48
CA THR A 119 -13.75 -2.47 -1.45
C THR A 119 -13.58 -3.28 -0.17
N ILE A 120 -12.35 -3.55 0.24
CA ILE A 120 -12.03 -4.32 1.44
C ILE A 120 -12.63 -3.67 2.69
N GLN A 121 -12.46 -2.35 2.88
CA GLN A 121 -12.97 -1.63 4.06
C GLN A 121 -14.48 -1.77 4.28
N ARG A 122 -15.24 -2.05 3.21
CA ARG A 122 -16.71 -2.18 3.25
C ARG A 122 -17.18 -3.62 3.31
N SER A 123 -16.28 -4.58 3.39
CA SER A 123 -16.63 -6.00 3.46
C SER A 123 -17.22 -6.33 4.83
N ARG A 124 -18.29 -7.12 4.85
CA ARG A 124 -18.98 -7.59 6.06
C ARG A 124 -19.31 -6.46 7.05
N ALA A 125 -18.79 -6.53 8.28
CA ALA A 125 -18.97 -5.52 9.32
C ALA A 125 -17.98 -4.34 9.22
N GLY A 126 -17.14 -4.34 8.23
CA GLY A 126 -16.05 -3.39 8.03
C GLY A 126 -14.69 -4.02 8.35
N VAL A 127 -13.66 -3.60 7.62
CA VAL A 127 -12.27 -4.02 7.80
C VAL A 127 -11.40 -2.79 7.97
N ARG A 128 -10.51 -2.80 8.94
CA ARG A 128 -9.50 -1.75 9.10
C ARG A 128 -8.47 -1.90 7.98
N VAL A 129 -8.26 -0.85 7.21
CA VAL A 129 -7.38 -0.91 6.03
C VAL A 129 -6.24 0.10 6.12
N ALA A 130 -5.08 -0.32 5.67
CA ALA A 130 -3.94 0.52 5.37
C ALA A 130 -3.47 0.28 3.92
N ALA A 131 -2.78 1.23 3.33
CA ALA A 131 -2.10 1.03 2.06
C ALA A 131 -0.69 1.60 2.09
N LEU A 132 0.23 0.82 1.55
CA LEU A 132 1.64 1.16 1.38
C LEU A 132 1.98 0.99 -0.10
N SER A 133 2.47 2.06 -0.73
CA SER A 133 2.65 2.09 -2.17
C SER A 133 4.05 2.54 -2.58
N ALA A 134 4.55 2.00 -3.69
CA ALA A 134 5.73 2.55 -4.36
C ALA A 134 5.31 3.69 -5.31
N ALA A 135 5.96 4.84 -5.20
CA ALA A 135 5.73 5.96 -6.11
C ALA A 135 6.28 5.67 -7.50
N VAL A 136 5.47 5.82 -8.54
CA VAL A 136 5.91 5.62 -9.93
C VAL A 136 5.47 6.75 -10.84
N ARG A 137 6.28 7.00 -11.88
CA ARG A 137 5.91 7.82 -13.04
C ARG A 137 5.34 6.92 -14.12
N TYR A 138 4.46 7.46 -14.94
CA TYR A 138 3.84 6.76 -16.07
C TYR A 138 3.00 5.54 -15.65
N LEU A 139 2.28 5.67 -14.52
CA LEU A 139 1.28 4.70 -14.11
C LEU A 139 0.28 4.43 -15.25
N HIS A 140 -0.21 3.20 -15.41
CA HIS A 140 -1.08 2.75 -16.50
C HIS A 140 -0.48 2.89 -17.91
N ALA A 141 0.83 3.06 -18.03
CA ALA A 141 1.55 3.03 -19.29
C ALA A 141 2.23 1.65 -19.48
N PRO A 142 2.68 1.32 -20.71
CA PRO A 142 3.38 0.04 -20.95
C PRO A 142 4.63 -0.18 -20.10
N ALA A 143 5.25 0.90 -19.61
CA ALA A 143 6.36 0.86 -18.68
C ALA A 143 6.29 2.03 -17.71
N SER A 144 6.46 1.73 -16.44
CA SER A 144 6.54 2.72 -15.36
C SER A 144 7.98 2.88 -14.87
N VAL A 145 8.27 4.01 -14.25
CA VAL A 145 9.59 4.29 -13.65
C VAL A 145 9.39 4.55 -12.15
N GLY A 146 10.06 3.76 -11.33
CA GLY A 146 10.09 3.89 -9.87
C GLY A 146 11.51 3.81 -9.32
N SER A 147 11.65 3.86 -8.02
CA SER A 147 12.91 3.73 -7.28
C SER A 147 13.03 2.33 -6.70
N LEU A 148 14.16 1.66 -6.93
CA LEU A 148 14.43 0.36 -6.31
C LEU A 148 14.54 0.49 -4.79
N ALA A 149 15.12 1.60 -4.29
CA ALA A 149 15.20 1.86 -2.86
C ALA A 149 13.81 1.95 -2.22
N ASP A 150 12.85 2.64 -2.85
CA ASP A 150 11.47 2.71 -2.34
C ASP A 150 10.82 1.33 -2.24
N PHE A 151 11.15 0.42 -3.17
CA PHE A 151 10.70 -0.96 -3.13
C PHE A 151 11.32 -1.74 -1.95
N GLU A 152 12.63 -1.59 -1.74
CA GLU A 152 13.32 -2.23 -0.62
C GLU A 152 12.80 -1.72 0.72
N ASP A 153 12.57 -0.41 0.83
CA ASP A 153 11.98 0.23 2.00
C ASP A 153 10.53 -0.22 2.23
N MET A 154 9.75 -0.39 1.16
CA MET A 154 8.37 -0.91 1.23
C MET A 154 8.35 -2.35 1.78
N LEU A 155 9.26 -3.21 1.33
CA LEU A 155 9.40 -4.57 1.85
C LEU A 155 9.82 -4.56 3.33
N ALA A 156 10.80 -3.74 3.70
CA ALA A 156 11.26 -3.61 5.08
C ALA A 156 10.15 -3.12 6.00
N LEU A 157 9.42 -2.09 5.60
CA LEU A 157 8.32 -1.54 6.38
C LEU A 157 7.14 -2.52 6.52
N THR A 158 6.87 -3.31 5.48
CA THR A 158 5.84 -4.37 5.54
C THR A 158 6.21 -5.45 6.56
N ARG A 159 7.49 -5.89 6.62
CA ARG A 159 7.99 -6.83 7.63
C ARG A 159 7.80 -6.30 9.05
N LEU A 160 8.21 -5.05 9.26
CA LEU A 160 8.05 -4.39 10.57
C LEU A 160 6.59 -4.27 10.98
N PHE A 161 5.71 -3.95 10.03
CA PHE A 161 4.28 -3.86 10.30
C PHE A 161 3.69 -5.21 10.71
N VAL A 162 4.01 -6.30 10.02
CA VAL A 162 3.55 -7.65 10.39
C VAL A 162 4.05 -8.03 11.79
N ALA A 163 5.31 -7.75 12.09
CA ALA A 163 5.88 -8.03 13.42
C ALA A 163 5.23 -7.20 14.53
N ASP A 164 4.97 -5.92 14.28
CA ASP A 164 4.30 -5.02 15.24
C ASP A 164 2.85 -5.46 15.50
N GLN A 165 2.11 -5.85 14.45
CA GLN A 165 0.75 -6.37 14.63
C GLN A 165 0.74 -7.70 15.40
N ALA A 166 1.67 -8.60 15.13
CA ALA A 166 1.82 -9.87 15.86
C ALA A 166 2.08 -9.65 17.37
N ALA A 167 2.85 -8.63 17.72
CA ALA A 167 3.15 -8.31 19.12
C ALA A 167 1.95 -7.75 19.90
N ARG A 168 0.83 -7.46 19.24
CA ARG A 168 -0.41 -6.92 19.83
C ARG A 168 -1.54 -7.95 19.96
N LEU A 169 -1.33 -9.15 19.41
CA LEU A 169 -2.24 -10.30 19.55
C LEU A 169 -2.01 -11.05 20.86
#